data_412a2370fffe8179468f35228b693251
#
_entry.id   412a2370fffe8179468f35228b693251
#
_cell.length_a   1.000
_cell.length_b   1.000
_cell.length_c   1.000
_cell.angle_alpha   90.00
_cell.angle_beta   90.00
_cell.angle_gamma   90.00
#
_symmetry.space_group_name_H-M   'P 1'
#
loop_
_entity.id
_entity.type
_entity.pdbx_description
1 polymer ?
#
loop_
_entity_poly.entity_id
_entity_poly.type
_entity_poly.pdbx_seq_one_letter_code
_entity_poly.pdbx_strand_id
1 'polypeptide(L)'
;MAGYLFQLELTELTDEVVACIPLHREHINKLFSQGRILSYSVSIHRNMIWSVINAEDEQEAMEMVLAFPLYKFFTEVECHPLLFHNTLPATLPGISLN
;
A
#
# COMPACT_ATOMS: atom_id res chain seq x y z
N MET A 1 -2.17 -7.22 16.66
CA MET A 1 -1.62 -6.95 15.32
C MET A 1 -0.83 -5.67 15.32
N ALA A 2 0.15 -5.55 14.46
CA ALA A 2 1.03 -4.41 14.40
C ALA A 2 1.01 -3.78 13.01
N GLY A 3 1.42 -2.50 12.93
CA GLY A 3 1.53 -1.78 11.69
C GLY A 3 2.93 -1.85 11.10
N TYR A 4 3.00 -2.02 9.78
CA TYR A 4 4.25 -2.06 9.03
C TYR A 4 4.14 -1.09 7.87
N LEU A 5 5.01 -0.07 7.86
CA LEU A 5 5.04 0.89 6.76
C LEU A 5 5.92 0.34 5.65
N PHE A 6 5.34 0.20 4.48
CA PHE A 6 6.08 -0.17 3.29
C PHE A 6 6.32 1.04 2.41
N GLN A 7 7.55 1.19 1.97
CA GLN A 7 7.92 2.13 0.93
C GLN A 7 8.32 1.31 -0.29
N LEU A 8 7.57 1.49 -1.36
CA LEU A 8 7.70 0.68 -2.57
C LEU A 8 8.06 1.60 -3.73
N GLU A 9 9.13 1.27 -4.42
CA GLU A 9 9.51 2.01 -5.61
C GLU A 9 9.05 1.24 -6.84
N LEU A 10 8.34 1.96 -7.73
CA LEU A 10 7.75 1.37 -8.92
C LEU A 10 8.59 1.74 -10.14
N THR A 11 8.76 0.80 -11.05
CA THR A 11 9.41 1.05 -12.34
C THR A 11 8.60 2.04 -13.19
N GLU A 12 9.13 2.43 -14.33
CA GLU A 12 8.42 3.33 -15.26
C GLU A 12 7.05 2.77 -15.64
N LEU A 13 6.11 3.67 -15.90
CA LEU A 13 4.76 3.30 -16.32
C LEU A 13 4.79 2.85 -17.79
N THR A 14 5.05 1.58 -17.97
CA THR A 14 4.94 0.93 -19.29
C THR A 14 3.48 0.52 -19.52
N ASP A 15 3.16 0.13 -20.76
CA ASP A 15 1.84 -0.40 -21.06
C ASP A 15 1.50 -1.62 -20.21
N GLU A 16 2.51 -2.44 -19.90
CA GLU A 16 2.35 -3.63 -19.08
C GLU A 16 1.98 -3.27 -17.63
N VAL A 17 2.63 -2.27 -17.05
CA VAL A 17 2.31 -1.77 -15.71
C VAL A 17 0.89 -1.20 -15.70
N VAL A 18 0.57 -0.34 -16.68
CA VAL A 18 -0.75 0.29 -16.76
C VAL A 18 -1.85 -0.76 -16.88
N ALA A 19 -1.63 -1.82 -17.65
CA ALA A 19 -2.60 -2.89 -17.81
C ALA A 19 -2.87 -3.65 -16.50
N CYS A 20 -1.90 -3.66 -15.59
CA CYS A 20 -2.02 -4.34 -14.29
C CYS A 20 -2.72 -3.48 -13.22
N ILE A 21 -2.80 -2.17 -13.41
CA ILE A 21 -3.34 -1.25 -12.41
C ILE A 21 -4.77 -1.58 -11.96
N PRO A 22 -5.74 -1.86 -12.85
CA PRO A 22 -7.10 -2.16 -12.40
C PRO A 22 -7.17 -3.35 -11.46
N LEU A 23 -6.43 -4.42 -11.76
CA LEU A 23 -6.38 -5.60 -10.91
C LEU A 23 -5.74 -5.29 -9.57
N HIS A 24 -4.67 -4.51 -9.58
CA HIS A 24 -4.00 -4.08 -8.36
C HIS A 24 -4.93 -3.26 -7.47
N ARG A 25 -5.65 -2.29 -8.05
CA ARG A 25 -6.60 -1.46 -7.31
C ARG A 25 -7.69 -2.28 -6.65
N GLU A 26 -8.24 -3.23 -7.37
CA GLU A 26 -9.26 -4.13 -6.83
C GLU A 26 -8.73 -4.90 -5.63
N HIS A 27 -7.50 -5.42 -5.74
CA HIS A 27 -6.84 -6.14 -4.66
C HIS A 27 -6.61 -5.25 -3.43
N ILE A 28 -6.11 -4.03 -3.63
CA ILE A 28 -5.87 -3.07 -2.56
C ILE A 28 -7.18 -2.70 -1.86
N ASN A 29 -8.25 -2.44 -2.61
CA ASN A 29 -9.55 -2.10 -2.04
C ASN A 29 -10.11 -3.23 -1.18
N LYS A 30 -9.89 -4.46 -1.60
CA LYS A 30 -10.30 -5.63 -0.83
C LYS A 30 -9.56 -5.69 0.50
N LEU A 31 -8.26 -5.43 0.50
CA LEU A 31 -7.47 -5.43 1.74
C LEU A 31 -7.88 -4.29 2.67
N PHE A 32 -8.26 -3.12 2.13
CA PHE A 32 -8.83 -2.05 2.92
C PHE A 32 -10.12 -2.50 3.62
N SER A 33 -11.02 -3.11 2.89
CA SER A 33 -12.30 -3.56 3.43
C SER A 33 -12.13 -4.62 4.52
N GLN A 34 -11.02 -5.36 4.49
CA GLN A 34 -10.70 -6.37 5.50
C GLN A 34 -9.92 -5.81 6.69
N GLY A 35 -9.60 -4.51 6.69
CA GLY A 35 -8.77 -3.91 7.73
C GLY A 35 -7.31 -4.33 7.68
N ARG A 36 -6.85 -4.90 6.56
CA ARG A 36 -5.47 -5.38 6.40
C ARG A 36 -4.54 -4.27 5.89
N ILE A 37 -5.08 -3.30 5.16
CA ILE A 37 -4.37 -2.08 4.78
C ILE A 37 -5.01 -0.92 5.52
N LEU A 38 -4.20 -0.12 6.22
CA LEU A 38 -4.65 1.02 7.00
C LEU A 38 -4.50 2.33 6.24
N SER A 39 -3.55 2.42 5.32
CA SER A 39 -3.33 3.59 4.48
C SER A 39 -2.63 3.18 3.19
N TYR A 40 -2.82 3.97 2.13
CA TYR A 40 -2.22 3.71 0.84
C TYR A 40 -2.07 5.05 0.11
N SER A 41 -0.85 5.41 -0.22
CA SER A 41 -0.54 6.68 -0.89
C SER A 41 0.37 6.44 -2.08
N VAL A 42 0.13 7.17 -3.15
CA VAL A 42 0.94 7.11 -4.37
C VAL A 42 1.48 8.50 -4.65
N SER A 43 2.76 8.60 -4.99
CA SER A 43 3.37 9.88 -5.33
C SER A 43 2.75 10.45 -6.61
N ILE A 44 2.86 11.79 -6.77
CA ILE A 44 2.29 12.46 -7.94
C ILE A 44 2.92 11.97 -9.25
N HIS A 45 4.18 11.54 -9.21
CA HIS A 45 4.87 11.00 -10.38
C HIS A 45 4.65 9.50 -10.56
N ARG A 46 3.86 8.88 -9.68
CA ARG A 46 3.48 7.46 -9.75
C ARG A 46 4.65 6.48 -9.68
N ASN A 47 5.75 6.90 -9.06
CA ASN A 47 6.94 6.05 -8.92
C ASN A 47 7.15 5.54 -7.48
N MET A 48 6.39 6.07 -6.51
CA MET A 48 6.49 5.66 -5.11
C MET A 48 5.13 5.35 -4.53
N ILE A 49 5.08 4.31 -3.71
CA ILE A 49 3.89 3.92 -2.97
C ILE A 49 4.28 3.79 -1.50
N TRP A 50 3.44 4.34 -0.62
CA TRP A 50 3.58 4.18 0.83
C TRP A 50 2.30 3.56 1.35
N SER A 51 2.44 2.47 2.10
CA SER A 51 1.28 1.76 2.63
C SER A 51 1.57 1.25 4.03
N VAL A 52 0.63 1.41 4.93
CA VAL A 52 0.71 0.80 6.26
C VAL A 52 -0.15 -0.45 6.27
N ILE A 53 0.49 -1.57 6.57
CA ILE A 53 -0.14 -2.88 6.58
C ILE A 53 -0.29 -3.36 8.02
N ASN A 54 -1.46 -3.89 8.33
CA ASN A 54 -1.79 -4.46 9.63
C ASN A 54 -1.57 -5.98 9.57
N ALA A 55 -0.62 -6.49 10.33
CA ALA A 55 -0.24 -7.90 10.28
C ALA A 55 0.22 -8.40 11.64
N GLU A 56 0.27 -9.71 11.82
CA GLU A 56 0.73 -10.34 13.07
C GLU A 56 2.24 -10.12 13.27
N ASP A 57 3.00 -10.19 12.18
CA ASP A 57 4.45 -9.99 12.21
C ASP A 57 4.93 -9.48 10.86
N GLU A 58 6.22 -9.17 10.78
CA GLU A 58 6.82 -8.62 9.56
C GLU A 58 6.75 -9.62 8.40
N GLN A 59 6.92 -10.91 8.68
CA GLN A 59 6.85 -11.93 7.64
C GLN A 59 5.48 -11.96 6.98
N GLU A 60 4.40 -11.93 7.77
CA GLU A 60 3.04 -11.89 7.23
C GLU A 60 2.83 -10.62 6.40
N ALA A 61 3.31 -9.47 6.90
CA ALA A 61 3.20 -8.21 6.17
C ALA A 61 3.91 -8.30 4.81
N MET A 62 5.10 -8.89 4.80
CA MET A 62 5.87 -9.05 3.56
C MET A 62 5.17 -10.00 2.59
N GLU A 63 4.59 -11.08 3.08
CA GLU A 63 3.81 -12.00 2.24
C GLU A 63 2.63 -11.29 1.58
N MET A 64 1.99 -10.35 2.28
CA MET A 64 0.91 -9.56 1.71
C MET A 64 1.39 -8.68 0.55
N VAL A 65 2.55 -8.06 0.71
CA VAL A 65 3.15 -7.23 -0.36
C VAL A 65 3.55 -8.08 -1.55
N LEU A 66 4.09 -9.28 -1.30
CA LEU A 66 4.43 -10.21 -2.38
C LEU A 66 3.22 -10.61 -3.22
N ALA A 67 2.03 -10.57 -2.64
CA ALA A 67 0.79 -10.90 -3.34
C ALA A 67 0.18 -9.71 -4.11
N PHE A 68 0.75 -8.51 -3.98
CA PHE A 68 0.25 -7.36 -4.74
C PHE A 68 0.41 -7.60 -6.24
N PRO A 69 -0.64 -7.35 -7.05
CA PRO A 69 -0.52 -7.53 -8.51
C PRO A 69 0.63 -6.75 -9.14
N LEU A 70 0.98 -5.57 -8.59
CA LEU A 70 2.10 -4.78 -9.10
C LEU A 70 3.46 -5.20 -8.55
N TYR A 71 3.53 -6.22 -7.67
CA TYR A 71 4.78 -6.57 -7.01
C TYR A 71 5.94 -6.78 -7.98
N LYS A 72 5.70 -7.46 -9.10
CA LYS A 72 6.75 -7.76 -10.09
C LYS A 72 7.37 -6.52 -10.73
N PHE A 73 6.71 -5.37 -10.58
CA PHE A 73 7.21 -4.09 -11.12
C PHE A 73 7.87 -3.23 -10.05
N PHE A 74 7.93 -3.68 -8.81
CA PHE A 74 8.63 -2.95 -7.75
C PHE A 74 10.13 -3.15 -7.91
N THR A 75 10.87 -2.02 -7.96
CA THR A 75 12.33 -2.03 -8.03
C THR A 75 12.96 -2.04 -6.66
N GLU A 76 12.21 -1.60 -5.64
CA GLU A 76 12.68 -1.57 -4.26
C GLU A 76 11.50 -1.72 -3.30
N VAL A 77 11.72 -2.49 -2.23
CA VAL A 77 10.72 -2.70 -1.17
C VAL A 77 11.41 -2.51 0.17
N GLU A 78 10.96 -1.50 0.92
CA GLU A 78 11.45 -1.24 2.28
C GLU A 78 10.31 -1.43 3.27
N CYS A 79 10.57 -2.12 4.36
CA CYS A 79 9.60 -2.34 5.43
C CYS A 79 10.09 -1.71 6.72
N HIS A 80 9.24 -0.91 7.34
CA HIS A 80 9.53 -0.25 8.62
C HIS A 80 8.47 -0.64 9.64
N PRO A 81 8.81 -1.48 10.64
CA PRO A 81 7.88 -1.77 11.73
C PRO A 81 7.55 -0.50 12.49
N LEU A 82 6.27 -0.30 12.80
CA LEU A 82 5.81 0.91 13.47
C LEU A 82 5.48 0.66 14.92
N LEU A 83 5.86 1.62 15.78
CA LEU A 83 5.43 1.61 17.18
C LEU A 83 3.92 1.85 17.26
N PHE A 84 3.43 2.84 16.50
CA PHE A 84 2.00 3.11 16.37
C PHE A 84 1.74 3.88 15.08
N HIS A 85 0.48 3.91 14.67
CA HIS A 85 0.04 4.61 13.47
C HIS A 85 -1.28 5.32 13.77
N ASN A 86 -1.31 6.64 13.57
CA ASN A 86 -2.50 7.47 13.75
C ASN A 86 -3.01 7.93 12.40
N THR A 87 -4.34 7.94 12.25
CA THR A 87 -4.99 8.52 11.09
C THR A 87 -6.11 9.44 11.54
N LEU A 88 -6.45 10.40 10.70
CA LEU A 88 -7.64 11.22 10.94
C LEU A 88 -8.88 10.37 10.65
N PRO A 89 -9.94 10.53 11.46
CA PRO A 89 -11.21 9.89 11.13
C PRO A 89 -11.71 10.35 9.77
N ALA A 90 -12.13 9.41 8.94
CA ALA A 90 -12.57 9.69 7.58
C ALA A 90 -13.83 10.56 7.51
N THR A 91 -14.52 10.71 8.64
CA THR A 91 -15.80 11.44 8.72
C THR A 91 -15.67 12.91 9.08
N LEU A 92 -14.45 13.45 9.23
CA LEU A 92 -14.28 14.87 9.55
C LEU A 92 -14.73 15.75 8.39
N PRO A 93 -15.74 16.63 8.60
CA PRO A 93 -16.24 17.49 7.52
C PRO A 93 -15.18 18.47 7.05
N GLY A 94 -15.18 18.73 5.75
CA GLY A 94 -14.30 19.75 5.16
C GLY A 94 -12.85 19.32 4.96
N ILE A 95 -12.50 18.08 5.30
CA ILE A 95 -11.15 17.56 5.08
C ILE A 95 -11.15 16.67 3.83
N SER A 96 -10.24 17.01 2.91
CA SER A 96 -10.01 16.19 1.73
C SER A 96 -8.98 15.11 2.06
N LEU A 97 -9.30 13.86 1.73
CA LEU A 97 -8.42 12.70 1.94
C LEU A 97 -7.82 12.19 0.62
N ASN A 98 -7.80 13.02 -0.37
CA ASN A 98 -7.25 12.63 -1.68
C ASN A 98 -5.74 12.54 -1.67
#